data_9977c19cf5eb8a796f31c16f1a5ff5d5
#
_entry.id   9977c19cf5eb8a796f31c16f1a5ff5d5
#
_cell.length_a   1.000
_cell.length_b   1.000
_cell.length_c   1.000
_cell.angle_alpha   90.00
_cell.angle_beta   90.00
_cell.angle_gamma   90.00
#
_symmetry.space_group_name_H-M   'P 1'
#
loop_
_entity.id
_entity.type
_entity.pdbx_description
1 polymer ?
#
loop_
_entity_poly.entity_id
_entity_poly.type
_entity_poly.pdbx_seq_one_letter_code
_entity_poly.pdbx_strand_id
1 'polypeptide(L)'
;MAVKSEPTRILILGGGYVGLYTAYGLQKMLRANEASVTVVDPQPHMTYAPFLPEAAAGAIEPRHVVVPLRRVLKRCHVLTARVTKIENDRKAVTVEAADGHIETLNYDVLVVALGAVARILPIPGLAEQGIAFKTIGEAIYLRNHIMTKLDEAASTLDPELRKRLLTFTVVGGGFAGIEALAELEDMTRFAVENYYPNIKPADIRWVLVEAAGRILPEVRETLGVYTVQQLEKRGIEVYLSTAAKSFENGHVVLSDGTEFDTDTLIWTAGVKANPVLAGSDLPLDKRGRVEATAAMQVVGHPEVWTAGDNAAIPDLSRTEQDPTATCPPNAQHAVRQATLLSKNIIKVLRGGQPKDYFHKNLGAVASLGLHKGVADALNLKIKGFPAWLFHRAYHLKAMPTWNRKIRILFDWMLGGLFRREVISLGQINNPKEEFARVSKG
;
A
#
# COMPACT_ATOMS: atom_id res chain seq x y z
N MET A 1 -5.35 -43.67 -27.75
CA MET A 1 -5.95 -42.47 -27.17
C MET A 1 -4.95 -41.98 -26.15
N ALA A 2 -4.33 -40.80 -26.34
CA ALA A 2 -3.47 -40.21 -25.34
C ALA A 2 -4.36 -39.85 -24.13
N VAL A 3 -4.03 -40.36 -22.95
CA VAL A 3 -4.66 -39.95 -21.69
C VAL A 3 -4.45 -38.47 -21.61
N LYS A 4 -5.54 -37.65 -21.64
CA LYS A 4 -5.47 -36.24 -21.38
C LYS A 4 -4.96 -36.11 -19.94
N SER A 5 -3.68 -35.74 -19.77
CA SER A 5 -3.17 -35.38 -18.47
C SER A 5 -4.02 -34.19 -17.94
N GLU A 6 -4.41 -34.23 -16.70
CA GLU A 6 -5.08 -33.10 -16.07
C GLU A 6 -4.21 -31.84 -16.23
N PRO A 7 -4.81 -30.66 -16.44
CA PRO A 7 -4.05 -29.42 -16.57
C PRO A 7 -3.29 -29.12 -15.28
N THR A 8 -2.05 -28.68 -15.39
CA THR A 8 -1.23 -28.26 -14.23
C THR A 8 -1.94 -27.22 -13.40
N ARG A 9 -2.08 -27.44 -12.10
CA ARG A 9 -2.75 -26.52 -11.17
C ARG A 9 -1.75 -25.48 -10.67
N ILE A 10 -1.92 -24.23 -11.10
CA ILE A 10 -1.12 -23.08 -10.62
C ILE A 10 -1.95 -22.34 -9.59
N LEU A 11 -1.47 -22.30 -8.34
CA LEU A 11 -2.10 -21.58 -7.24
C LEU A 11 -1.30 -20.31 -6.92
N ILE A 12 -1.95 -19.15 -6.95
CA ILE A 12 -1.34 -17.85 -6.66
C ILE A 12 -1.95 -17.30 -5.35
N LEU A 13 -1.12 -17.11 -4.35
CA LEU A 13 -1.52 -16.58 -3.04
C LEU A 13 -1.32 -15.07 -3.00
N GLY A 14 -2.39 -14.31 -3.05
CA GLY A 14 -2.44 -12.86 -3.11
C GLY A 14 -2.78 -12.32 -4.50
N GLY A 15 -3.70 -11.36 -4.56
CA GLY A 15 -4.15 -10.66 -5.76
C GLY A 15 -3.58 -9.24 -5.89
N GLY A 16 -2.53 -8.91 -5.13
CA GLY A 16 -1.82 -7.64 -5.20
C GLY A 16 -1.01 -7.46 -6.48
N TYR A 17 0.02 -6.61 -6.45
CA TYR A 17 0.87 -6.36 -7.63
C TYR A 17 1.42 -7.66 -8.24
N VAL A 18 2.08 -8.49 -7.43
CA VAL A 18 2.70 -9.71 -7.93
C VAL A 18 1.65 -10.68 -8.46
N GLY A 19 0.62 -10.98 -7.68
CA GLY A 19 -0.38 -11.97 -8.08
C GLY A 19 -1.18 -11.54 -9.30
N LEU A 20 -1.69 -10.30 -9.33
CA LEU A 20 -2.45 -9.79 -10.49
C LEU A 20 -1.62 -9.83 -11.77
N TYR A 21 -0.39 -9.26 -11.77
CA TYR A 21 0.41 -9.20 -12.99
C TYR A 21 0.93 -10.58 -13.43
N THR A 22 1.23 -11.49 -12.49
CA THR A 22 1.59 -12.87 -12.79
C THR A 22 0.42 -13.61 -13.42
N ALA A 23 -0.76 -13.61 -12.81
CA ALA A 23 -1.97 -14.23 -13.35
C ALA A 23 -2.36 -13.63 -14.72
N TYR A 24 -2.26 -12.30 -14.86
CA TYR A 24 -2.53 -11.61 -16.12
C TYR A 24 -1.55 -11.98 -17.23
N GLY A 25 -0.28 -12.20 -16.90
CA GLY A 25 0.72 -12.73 -17.83
C GLY A 25 0.44 -14.18 -18.22
N LEU A 26 0.17 -15.03 -17.24
CA LEU A 26 -0.14 -16.45 -17.44
C LEU A 26 -1.38 -16.64 -18.33
N GLN A 27 -2.49 -15.96 -18.04
CA GLN A 27 -3.72 -16.10 -18.84
C GLN A 27 -3.56 -15.72 -20.32
N LYS A 28 -2.56 -14.87 -20.65
CA LYS A 28 -2.24 -14.49 -22.04
C LYS A 28 -1.37 -15.52 -22.76
N MET A 29 -0.49 -16.21 -22.02
CA MET A 29 0.54 -17.07 -22.58
C MET A 29 0.19 -18.57 -22.53
N LEU A 30 -0.65 -18.98 -21.58
CA LEU A 30 -1.11 -20.37 -21.45
C LEU A 30 -1.97 -20.76 -22.64
N ARG A 31 -1.69 -21.95 -23.18
CA ARG A 31 -2.51 -22.64 -24.21
C ARG A 31 -3.76 -23.24 -23.56
N ALA A 32 -4.71 -23.63 -24.37
CA ALA A 32 -5.89 -24.36 -23.88
C ALA A 32 -5.46 -25.67 -23.21
N ASN A 33 -5.97 -25.94 -22.00
CA ASN A 33 -5.71 -27.13 -21.19
C ASN A 33 -4.24 -27.36 -20.77
N GLU A 34 -3.35 -26.34 -20.90
CA GLU A 34 -1.95 -26.46 -20.46
C GLU A 34 -1.86 -26.33 -18.92
N ALA A 35 -2.57 -25.37 -18.36
CA ALA A 35 -2.68 -25.20 -16.91
C ALA A 35 -3.98 -24.46 -16.52
N SER A 36 -4.44 -24.69 -15.30
CA SER A 36 -5.47 -23.90 -14.63
C SER A 36 -4.82 -22.94 -13.63
N VAL A 37 -5.32 -21.71 -13.53
CA VAL A 37 -4.77 -20.69 -12.61
C VAL A 37 -5.84 -20.30 -11.61
N THR A 38 -5.55 -20.48 -10.33
CA THR A 38 -6.39 -19.99 -9.22
C THR A 38 -5.65 -18.88 -8.46
N VAL A 39 -6.32 -17.76 -8.22
CA VAL A 39 -5.80 -16.63 -7.42
C VAL A 39 -6.63 -16.52 -6.16
N VAL A 40 -5.99 -16.53 -5.00
CA VAL A 40 -6.62 -16.40 -3.69
C VAL A 40 -6.25 -15.04 -3.09
N ASP A 41 -7.24 -14.23 -2.74
CA ASP A 41 -7.04 -12.97 -2.04
C ASP A 41 -8.27 -12.65 -1.15
N PRO A 42 -8.10 -12.12 0.06
CA PRO A 42 -9.24 -11.73 0.89
C PRO A 42 -10.02 -10.54 0.32
N GLN A 43 -9.42 -9.81 -0.63
CA GLN A 43 -10.08 -8.71 -1.33
C GLN A 43 -10.38 -9.08 -2.79
N PRO A 44 -11.55 -8.71 -3.34
CA PRO A 44 -11.90 -8.99 -4.73
C PRO A 44 -11.19 -8.07 -5.73
N HIS A 45 -10.21 -7.29 -5.25
CA HIS A 45 -9.51 -6.27 -6.05
C HIS A 45 -8.07 -6.08 -5.61
N MET A 46 -7.23 -5.64 -6.54
CA MET A 46 -5.91 -5.09 -6.25
C MET A 46 -6.03 -3.59 -6.01
N THR A 47 -5.37 -3.09 -4.98
CA THR A 47 -5.27 -1.65 -4.70
C THR A 47 -4.01 -1.06 -5.35
N TYR A 48 -4.18 0.03 -6.11
CA TYR A 48 -3.06 0.77 -6.69
C TYR A 48 -2.55 1.80 -5.67
N ALA A 49 -1.68 1.36 -4.78
CA ALA A 49 -1.22 2.10 -3.61
C ALA A 49 -0.70 3.54 -3.88
N PRO A 50 -0.01 3.86 -5.01
CA PRO A 50 0.45 5.23 -5.26
C PRO A 50 -0.66 6.28 -5.38
N PHE A 51 -1.90 5.88 -5.60
CA PHE A 51 -3.03 6.80 -5.64
C PHE A 51 -3.90 6.77 -4.37
N LEU A 52 -3.52 6.02 -3.34
CA LEU A 52 -4.21 6.04 -2.05
C LEU A 52 -4.24 7.44 -1.39
N PRO A 53 -3.15 8.22 -1.39
CA PRO A 53 -3.17 9.58 -0.84
C PRO A 53 -4.19 10.49 -1.52
N GLU A 54 -4.22 10.49 -2.86
CA GLU A 54 -5.18 11.29 -3.63
C GLU A 54 -6.63 10.80 -3.44
N ALA A 55 -6.83 9.48 -3.25
CA ALA A 55 -8.15 8.92 -2.94
C ALA A 55 -8.62 9.28 -1.53
N ALA A 56 -7.73 9.22 -0.54
CA ALA A 56 -8.00 9.65 0.83
C ALA A 56 -8.34 11.14 0.90
N ALA A 57 -7.66 11.97 0.12
CA ALA A 57 -7.92 13.41 0.07
C ALA A 57 -9.08 13.82 -0.86
N GLY A 58 -9.78 12.86 -1.50
CA GLY A 58 -10.91 13.13 -2.39
C GLY A 58 -10.55 13.72 -3.75
N ALA A 59 -9.29 13.67 -4.16
CA ALA A 59 -8.85 14.09 -5.49
C ALA A 59 -9.10 13.01 -6.56
N ILE A 60 -9.25 11.76 -6.15
CA ILE A 60 -9.62 10.62 -7.00
C ILE A 60 -10.73 9.83 -6.29
N GLU A 61 -11.75 9.42 -7.04
CA GLU A 61 -12.80 8.53 -6.52
C GLU A 61 -12.16 7.20 -6.04
N PRO A 62 -12.38 6.75 -4.79
CA PRO A 62 -11.74 5.55 -4.24
C PRO A 62 -11.91 4.30 -5.10
N ARG A 63 -13.06 4.13 -5.78
CA ARG A 63 -13.31 3.01 -6.70
C ARG A 63 -12.39 3.02 -7.93
N HIS A 64 -11.79 4.16 -8.28
CA HIS A 64 -10.93 4.27 -9.45
C HIS A 64 -9.50 3.81 -9.18
N VAL A 65 -9.07 3.78 -7.92
CA VAL A 65 -7.72 3.30 -7.53
C VAL A 65 -7.65 1.79 -7.26
N VAL A 66 -8.77 1.07 -7.39
CA VAL A 66 -8.82 -0.38 -7.26
C VAL A 66 -9.10 -1.08 -8.59
N VAL A 67 -8.50 -2.24 -8.79
CA VAL A 67 -8.61 -3.05 -10.01
C VAL A 67 -9.33 -4.36 -9.67
N PRO A 68 -10.60 -4.54 -10.09
CA PRO A 68 -11.35 -5.76 -9.80
C PRO A 68 -10.71 -6.99 -10.46
N LEU A 69 -10.31 -7.99 -9.65
CA LEU A 69 -9.59 -9.19 -10.11
C LEU A 69 -10.41 -9.97 -11.13
N ARG A 70 -11.68 -10.28 -10.84
CA ARG A 70 -12.57 -11.05 -11.74
C ARG A 70 -12.81 -10.36 -13.08
N ARG A 71 -12.71 -9.04 -13.15
CA ARG A 71 -12.87 -8.30 -14.41
C ARG A 71 -11.65 -8.42 -15.31
N VAL A 72 -10.47 -8.52 -14.73
CA VAL A 72 -9.18 -8.53 -15.45
C VAL A 72 -8.70 -9.96 -15.71
N LEU A 73 -8.94 -10.87 -14.77
CA LEU A 73 -8.49 -12.26 -14.81
C LEU A 73 -9.59 -13.20 -15.31
N LYS A 74 -10.04 -12.99 -16.55
CA LYS A 74 -11.19 -13.72 -17.13
C LYS A 74 -10.96 -15.21 -17.36
N ARG A 75 -9.69 -15.63 -17.45
CA ARG A 75 -9.29 -17.03 -17.67
C ARG A 75 -8.69 -17.68 -16.42
N CYS A 76 -8.82 -17.01 -15.27
CA CYS A 76 -8.36 -17.52 -13.98
C CYS A 76 -9.57 -17.68 -13.05
N HIS A 77 -9.50 -18.64 -12.17
CA HIS A 77 -10.41 -18.74 -11.04
C HIS A 77 -9.95 -17.76 -9.95
N VAL A 78 -10.84 -16.90 -9.47
CA VAL A 78 -10.54 -15.94 -8.38
C VAL A 78 -11.36 -16.34 -7.16
N LEU A 79 -10.68 -16.80 -6.13
CA LEU A 79 -11.26 -17.16 -4.84
C LEU A 79 -11.07 -16.03 -3.84
N THR A 80 -12.16 -15.52 -3.30
CA THR A 80 -12.12 -14.48 -2.23
C THR A 80 -12.04 -15.18 -0.89
N ALA A 81 -10.83 -15.39 -0.39
CA ALA A 81 -10.55 -16.09 0.87
C ALA A 81 -9.19 -15.62 1.43
N ARG A 82 -9.01 -15.80 2.72
CA ARG A 82 -7.75 -15.56 3.44
C ARG A 82 -6.91 -16.82 3.48
N VAL A 83 -5.66 -16.75 3.09
CA VAL A 83 -4.69 -17.82 3.32
C VAL A 83 -4.37 -17.88 4.82
N THR A 84 -4.59 -19.03 5.44
CA THR A 84 -4.35 -19.27 6.87
C THR A 84 -3.19 -20.20 7.14
N LYS A 85 -2.85 -21.12 6.20
CA LYS A 85 -1.72 -22.04 6.33
C LYS A 85 -1.14 -22.42 4.97
N ILE A 86 0.17 -22.63 4.91
CA ILE A 86 0.91 -23.13 3.76
C ILE A 86 1.69 -24.36 4.21
N GLU A 87 1.46 -25.52 3.57
CA GLU A 87 2.13 -26.80 3.83
C GLU A 87 2.71 -27.30 2.50
N ASN A 88 3.90 -26.79 2.14
CA ASN A 88 4.50 -27.08 0.84
C ASN A 88 4.89 -28.56 0.68
N ASP A 89 5.37 -29.20 1.75
CA ASP A 89 5.69 -30.64 1.76
C ASP A 89 4.48 -31.51 1.36
N ARG A 90 3.27 -31.02 1.63
CA ARG A 90 1.99 -31.67 1.24
C ARG A 90 1.39 -31.11 -0.03
N LYS A 91 2.00 -30.08 -0.63
CA LYS A 91 1.45 -29.28 -1.74
C LYS A 91 0.02 -28.80 -1.46
N ALA A 92 -0.20 -28.30 -0.26
CA ALA A 92 -1.51 -27.90 0.24
C ALA A 92 -1.48 -26.49 0.84
N VAL A 93 -2.54 -25.74 0.62
CA VAL A 93 -2.78 -24.42 1.22
C VAL A 93 -4.17 -24.40 1.82
N THR A 94 -4.28 -24.03 3.11
CA THR A 94 -5.56 -23.84 3.78
C THR A 94 -6.00 -22.38 3.61
N VAL A 95 -7.25 -22.20 3.24
CA VAL A 95 -7.88 -20.89 3.05
C VAL A 95 -9.17 -20.82 3.85
N GLU A 96 -9.53 -19.61 4.28
CA GLU A 96 -10.75 -19.30 5.01
C GLU A 96 -11.55 -18.25 4.24
N ALA A 97 -12.77 -18.59 3.87
CA ALA A 97 -13.72 -17.68 3.22
C ALA A 97 -14.35 -16.71 4.24
N ALA A 98 -15.03 -15.68 3.75
CA ALA A 98 -15.62 -14.63 4.60
C ALA A 98 -16.75 -15.15 5.54
N ASP A 99 -17.37 -16.28 5.22
CA ASP A 99 -18.37 -16.96 6.03
C ASP A 99 -17.78 -17.91 7.07
N GLY A 100 -16.44 -17.99 7.16
CA GLY A 100 -15.70 -18.90 8.04
C GLY A 100 -15.50 -20.32 7.48
N HIS A 101 -15.97 -20.59 6.25
CA HIS A 101 -15.70 -21.87 5.60
C HIS A 101 -14.20 -22.06 5.33
N ILE A 102 -13.67 -23.20 5.75
CA ILE A 102 -12.25 -23.56 5.56
C ILE A 102 -12.14 -24.60 4.47
N GLU A 103 -11.28 -24.33 3.50
CA GLU A 103 -10.99 -25.25 2.37
C GLU A 103 -9.48 -25.47 2.23
N THR A 104 -9.10 -26.67 1.79
CA THR A 104 -7.71 -27.01 1.44
C THR A 104 -7.55 -27.08 -0.08
N LEU A 105 -6.69 -26.25 -0.63
CA LEU A 105 -6.37 -26.19 -2.05
C LEU A 105 -5.05 -26.91 -2.33
N ASN A 106 -5.08 -27.87 -3.26
CA ASN A 106 -3.86 -28.54 -3.73
C ASN A 106 -3.36 -27.89 -5.01
N TYR A 107 -2.05 -27.93 -5.23
CA TYR A 107 -1.38 -27.33 -6.38
C TYR A 107 -0.25 -28.23 -6.93
N ASP A 108 0.15 -27.96 -8.15
CA ASP A 108 1.36 -28.48 -8.78
C ASP A 108 2.44 -27.40 -8.86
N VAL A 109 2.02 -26.12 -9.00
CA VAL A 109 2.89 -24.94 -8.97
C VAL A 109 2.29 -23.92 -8.02
N LEU A 110 3.09 -23.40 -7.09
CA LEU A 110 2.70 -22.37 -6.12
C LEU A 110 3.37 -21.03 -6.43
N VAL A 111 2.63 -19.95 -6.34
CA VAL A 111 3.16 -18.57 -6.36
C VAL A 111 2.80 -17.89 -5.04
N VAL A 112 3.80 -17.62 -4.21
CA VAL A 112 3.64 -16.88 -2.95
C VAL A 112 3.77 -15.38 -3.23
N ALA A 113 2.64 -14.68 -3.26
CA ALA A 113 2.52 -13.26 -3.61
C ALA A 113 1.73 -12.46 -2.55
N LEU A 114 1.85 -12.85 -1.28
CA LEU A 114 1.09 -12.33 -0.13
C LEU A 114 1.48 -10.89 0.26
N GLY A 115 2.57 -10.37 -0.30
CA GLY A 115 3.05 -9.03 -0.03
C GLY A 115 3.46 -8.82 1.43
N ALA A 116 3.29 -7.59 1.90
CA ALA A 116 3.63 -7.19 3.26
C ALA A 116 2.43 -6.54 3.96
N VAL A 117 2.40 -6.60 5.29
CA VAL A 117 1.42 -5.93 6.14
C VAL A 117 2.09 -4.79 6.91
N ALA A 118 1.32 -3.86 7.47
CA ALA A 118 1.85 -2.83 8.36
C ALA A 118 2.59 -3.48 9.54
N ARG A 119 3.77 -2.95 9.87
CA ARG A 119 4.52 -3.36 11.04
C ARG A 119 4.05 -2.56 12.24
N ILE A 120 3.17 -3.12 13.03
CA ILE A 120 2.77 -2.51 14.30
C ILE A 120 3.88 -2.82 15.32
N LEU A 121 4.49 -1.77 15.87
CA LEU A 121 5.48 -1.89 16.94
C LEU A 121 4.76 -2.03 18.30
N PRO A 122 5.41 -2.61 19.32
CA PRO A 122 4.86 -2.73 20.67
C PRO A 122 4.95 -1.38 21.41
N ILE A 123 4.28 -0.36 20.85
CA ILE A 123 4.15 0.97 21.43
C ILE A 123 2.79 1.02 22.12
N PRO A 124 2.72 1.38 23.41
CA PRO A 124 1.46 1.48 24.15
C PRO A 124 0.44 2.36 23.40
N GLY A 125 -0.81 1.87 23.29
CA GLY A 125 -1.92 2.54 22.61
C GLY A 125 -1.90 2.50 21.08
N LEU A 126 -0.78 2.11 20.44
CA LEU A 126 -0.68 2.11 18.97
C LEU A 126 -1.62 1.11 18.31
N ALA A 127 -1.70 -0.10 18.81
CA ALA A 127 -2.52 -1.15 18.21
C ALA A 127 -4.01 -0.84 18.29
N GLU A 128 -4.43 -0.16 19.34
CA GLU A 128 -5.83 0.17 19.66
C GLU A 128 -6.30 1.45 18.96
N GLN A 129 -5.42 2.45 18.82
CA GLN A 129 -5.81 3.80 18.42
C GLN A 129 -5.13 4.27 17.12
N GLY A 130 -4.05 3.62 16.70
CA GLY A 130 -3.34 3.97 15.47
C GLY A 130 -4.13 3.63 14.21
N ILE A 131 -4.06 4.50 13.20
CA ILE A 131 -4.72 4.31 11.91
C ILE A 131 -3.66 3.94 10.88
N ALA A 132 -3.76 2.75 10.29
CA ALA A 132 -2.88 2.34 9.19
C ALA A 132 -3.27 3.01 7.86
N PHE A 133 -2.34 3.01 6.89
CA PHE A 133 -2.56 3.60 5.58
C PHE A 133 -1.97 2.72 4.47
N LYS A 134 -2.66 1.63 4.14
CA LYS A 134 -2.21 0.64 3.14
C LYS A 134 -3.31 0.13 2.22
N THR A 135 -4.56 0.15 2.68
CA THR A 135 -5.72 -0.35 1.96
C THR A 135 -6.66 0.77 1.57
N ILE A 136 -7.54 0.53 0.58
CA ILE A 136 -8.57 1.51 0.20
C ILE A 136 -9.57 1.76 1.33
N GLY A 137 -9.87 0.73 2.13
CA GLY A 137 -10.75 0.88 3.30
C GLY A 137 -10.16 1.83 4.34
N GLU A 138 -8.87 1.70 4.64
CA GLU A 138 -8.15 2.60 5.56
C GLU A 138 -8.10 4.04 5.02
N ALA A 139 -7.90 4.23 3.71
CA ALA A 139 -7.91 5.56 3.09
C ALA A 139 -9.28 6.25 3.21
N ILE A 140 -10.38 5.52 2.96
CA ILE A 140 -11.75 6.02 3.13
C ILE A 140 -12.04 6.32 4.60
N TYR A 141 -11.68 5.39 5.50
CA TYR A 141 -11.84 5.58 6.93
C TYR A 141 -11.11 6.84 7.41
N LEU A 142 -9.85 7.00 7.04
CA LEU A 142 -9.02 8.14 7.44
C LEU A 142 -9.60 9.48 6.96
N ARG A 143 -10.10 9.54 5.72
CA ARG A 143 -10.82 10.72 5.21
C ARG A 143 -12.00 11.07 6.08
N ASN A 144 -12.89 10.10 6.32
CA ASN A 144 -14.09 10.33 7.11
C ASN A 144 -13.74 10.69 8.57
N HIS A 145 -12.73 10.02 9.15
CA HIS A 145 -12.25 10.32 10.50
C HIS A 145 -11.79 11.77 10.62
N ILE A 146 -10.93 12.24 9.70
CA ILE A 146 -10.45 13.64 9.70
C ILE A 146 -11.62 14.62 9.57
N MET A 147 -12.56 14.36 8.65
CA MET A 147 -13.73 15.23 8.48
C MET A 147 -14.61 15.26 9.74
N THR A 148 -14.83 14.09 10.38
CA THR A 148 -15.55 14.01 11.67
C THR A 148 -14.82 14.82 12.74
N LYS A 149 -13.48 14.78 12.81
CA LYS A 149 -12.72 15.58 13.78
C LYS A 149 -12.85 17.08 13.52
N LEU A 150 -12.95 17.51 12.27
CA LEU A 150 -13.25 18.92 11.94
C LEU A 150 -14.67 19.31 12.39
N ASP A 151 -15.68 18.46 12.16
CA ASP A 151 -17.07 18.69 12.57
C ASP A 151 -17.18 18.77 14.11
N GLU A 152 -16.52 17.86 14.83
CA GLU A 152 -16.45 17.85 16.30
C GLU A 152 -15.75 19.12 16.82
N ALA A 153 -14.62 19.51 16.22
CA ALA A 153 -13.88 20.71 16.58
C ALA A 153 -14.67 22.00 16.32
N ALA A 154 -15.49 22.03 15.25
CA ALA A 154 -16.35 23.15 14.95
C ALA A 154 -17.51 23.30 15.95
N SER A 155 -17.89 22.21 16.61
CA SER A 155 -19.08 22.13 17.49
C SER A 155 -18.73 22.22 18.98
N THR A 156 -17.48 21.94 19.38
CA THR A 156 -17.07 21.99 20.78
C THR A 156 -16.77 23.41 21.27
N LEU A 157 -17.10 23.67 22.54
CA LEU A 157 -16.72 24.90 23.25
C LEU A 157 -15.47 24.73 24.11
N ASP A 158 -15.03 23.48 24.31
CA ASP A 158 -13.82 23.16 25.07
C ASP A 158 -12.56 23.43 24.20
N PRO A 159 -11.70 24.40 24.57
CA PRO A 159 -10.52 24.75 23.78
C PRO A 159 -9.45 23.66 23.75
N GLU A 160 -9.29 22.87 24.82
CA GLU A 160 -8.30 21.79 24.88
C GLU A 160 -8.76 20.61 24.01
N LEU A 161 -10.03 20.25 24.09
CA LEU A 161 -10.61 19.25 23.19
C LEU A 161 -10.50 19.69 21.74
N ARG A 162 -10.81 20.96 21.43
CA ARG A 162 -10.70 21.51 20.07
C ARG A 162 -9.27 21.39 19.55
N LYS A 163 -8.27 21.75 20.35
CA LYS A 163 -6.85 21.65 19.98
C LYS A 163 -6.44 20.19 19.69
N ARG A 164 -6.87 19.26 20.53
CA ARG A 164 -6.63 17.84 20.37
C ARG A 164 -7.26 17.29 19.08
N LEU A 165 -8.52 17.66 18.78
CA LEU A 165 -9.25 17.26 17.57
C LEU A 165 -8.60 17.81 16.29
N LEU A 166 -8.00 18.99 16.32
CA LEU A 166 -7.34 19.67 15.19
C LEU A 166 -5.84 19.32 15.06
N THR A 167 -5.33 18.44 15.92
CA THR A 167 -3.96 17.92 15.83
C THR A 167 -3.96 16.58 15.11
N PHE A 168 -3.20 16.46 14.01
CA PHE A 168 -3.06 15.28 13.19
C PHE A 168 -1.61 14.85 13.14
N THR A 169 -1.32 13.59 13.45
CA THR A 169 0.04 13.07 13.54
C THR A 169 0.27 11.97 12.53
N VAL A 170 1.36 12.05 11.78
CA VAL A 170 1.83 11.00 10.87
C VAL A 170 3.17 10.47 11.38
N VAL A 171 3.27 9.17 11.56
CA VAL A 171 4.50 8.49 11.96
C VAL A 171 5.04 7.68 10.78
N GLY A 172 6.21 8.07 10.29
CA GLY A 172 6.91 7.47 9.15
C GLY A 172 7.09 8.45 7.99
N GLY A 173 8.34 8.80 7.70
CA GLY A 173 8.76 9.74 6.64
C GLY A 173 9.07 9.08 5.29
N GLY A 174 8.59 7.86 5.04
CA GLY A 174 8.63 7.21 3.73
C GLY A 174 7.61 7.78 2.74
N PHE A 175 7.58 7.26 1.49
CA PHE A 175 6.65 7.75 0.46
C PHE A 175 5.19 7.78 0.92
N ALA A 176 4.69 6.68 1.48
CA ALA A 176 3.29 6.60 1.91
C ALA A 176 2.93 7.66 2.96
N GLY A 177 3.81 7.89 3.96
CA GLY A 177 3.58 8.89 5.00
C GLY A 177 3.63 10.32 4.46
N ILE A 178 4.64 10.65 3.68
CA ILE A 178 4.83 12.00 3.11
C ILE A 178 3.69 12.35 2.14
N GLU A 179 3.31 11.44 1.26
CA GLU A 179 2.23 11.68 0.30
C GLU A 179 0.86 11.75 0.98
N ALA A 180 0.58 10.88 1.96
CA ALA A 180 -0.65 10.95 2.75
C ALA A 180 -0.73 12.26 3.54
N LEU A 181 0.33 12.62 4.27
CA LEU A 181 0.42 13.87 5.01
C LEU A 181 0.13 15.08 4.10
N ALA A 182 0.81 15.16 2.96
CA ALA A 182 0.71 16.29 2.07
C ALA A 182 -0.69 16.44 1.44
N GLU A 183 -1.31 15.35 1.00
CA GLU A 183 -2.65 15.36 0.39
C GLU A 183 -3.75 15.61 1.44
N LEU A 184 -3.62 15.03 2.64
CA LEU A 184 -4.60 15.22 3.71
C LEU A 184 -4.51 16.62 4.33
N GLU A 185 -3.32 17.21 4.43
CA GLU A 185 -3.15 18.59 4.86
C GLU A 185 -3.77 19.56 3.85
N ASP A 186 -3.54 19.36 2.54
CA ASP A 186 -4.22 20.14 1.50
C ASP A 186 -5.75 20.00 1.58
N MET A 187 -6.26 18.80 1.88
CA MET A 187 -7.70 18.57 2.07
C MET A 187 -8.25 19.32 3.29
N THR A 188 -7.60 19.20 4.43
CA THR A 188 -8.06 19.85 5.68
C THR A 188 -8.00 21.37 5.58
N ARG A 189 -6.93 21.91 5.00
CA ARG A 189 -6.79 23.36 4.76
C ARG A 189 -7.91 23.87 3.87
N PHE A 190 -8.15 23.20 2.74
CA PHE A 190 -9.22 23.54 1.80
C PHE A 190 -10.61 23.49 2.48
N ALA A 191 -10.86 22.43 3.28
CA ALA A 191 -12.14 22.28 4.00
C ALA A 191 -12.35 23.44 4.97
N VAL A 192 -11.36 23.77 5.78
CA VAL A 192 -11.46 24.84 6.79
C VAL A 192 -11.64 26.20 6.13
N GLU A 193 -10.88 26.51 5.09
CA GLU A 193 -11.00 27.79 4.38
C GLU A 193 -12.37 28.00 3.70
N ASN A 194 -13.07 26.94 3.33
CA ASN A 194 -14.30 27.04 2.55
C ASN A 194 -15.58 26.68 3.32
N TYR A 195 -15.48 25.83 4.38
CA TYR A 195 -16.67 25.22 5.00
C TYR A 195 -16.73 25.38 6.53
N TYR A 196 -15.65 25.76 7.20
CA TYR A 196 -15.61 25.89 8.67
C TYR A 196 -15.25 27.31 9.13
N PRO A 197 -16.22 28.28 9.12
CA PRO A 197 -15.94 29.69 9.40
C PRO A 197 -15.42 29.97 10.82
N ASN A 198 -15.63 29.04 11.74
CA ASN A 198 -15.18 29.11 13.14
C ASN A 198 -13.86 28.39 13.42
N ILE A 199 -13.19 27.82 12.41
CA ILE A 199 -11.86 27.23 12.51
C ILE A 199 -10.93 28.00 11.56
N LYS A 200 -9.80 28.46 12.06
CA LYS A 200 -8.77 29.09 11.22
C LYS A 200 -7.78 28.06 10.71
N PRO A 201 -7.20 28.23 9.53
CA PRO A 201 -6.12 27.35 9.06
C PRO A 201 -4.93 27.23 10.05
N ALA A 202 -4.68 28.28 10.83
CA ALA A 202 -3.64 28.29 11.86
C ALA A 202 -3.98 27.46 13.11
N ASP A 203 -5.25 27.08 13.29
CA ASP A 203 -5.68 26.23 14.42
C ASP A 203 -5.38 24.75 14.13
N ILE A 204 -5.13 24.38 12.85
CA ILE A 204 -4.81 23.03 12.44
C ILE A 204 -3.34 22.77 12.64
N ARG A 205 -3.02 21.71 13.38
CA ARG A 205 -1.66 21.26 13.64
C ARG A 205 -1.39 19.94 12.94
N TRP A 206 -0.39 19.90 12.06
CA TRP A 206 0.11 18.67 11.47
C TRP A 206 1.52 18.36 11.98
N VAL A 207 1.73 17.13 12.40
CA VAL A 207 3.01 16.64 12.95
C VAL A 207 3.48 15.44 12.15
N LEU A 208 4.72 15.50 11.68
CA LEU A 208 5.43 14.36 11.08
C LEU A 208 6.52 13.89 12.05
N VAL A 209 6.49 12.61 12.41
CA VAL A 209 7.50 11.96 13.25
C VAL A 209 8.25 10.91 12.43
N GLU A 210 9.57 11.02 12.36
CA GLU A 210 10.44 10.08 11.67
C GLU A 210 11.63 9.68 12.55
N ALA A 211 11.77 8.37 12.78
CA ALA A 211 12.83 7.82 13.63
C ALA A 211 14.22 7.96 13.00
N ALA A 212 14.30 8.01 11.68
CA ALA A 212 15.56 8.26 10.97
C ALA A 212 15.90 9.76 10.91
N GLY A 213 17.16 10.09 10.66
CA GLY A 213 17.61 11.47 10.49
C GLY A 213 17.18 12.13 9.16
N ARG A 214 16.38 11.45 8.33
CA ARG A 214 15.90 11.97 7.05
C ARG A 214 14.61 11.30 6.60
N ILE A 215 13.82 12.01 5.82
CA ILE A 215 12.65 11.48 5.12
C ILE A 215 13.00 11.04 3.69
N LEU A 216 12.11 10.28 3.06
CA LEU A 216 12.23 9.81 1.67
C LEU A 216 13.62 9.18 1.37
N PRO A 217 14.02 8.10 2.05
CA PRO A 217 15.37 7.55 1.94
C PRO A 217 15.75 7.07 0.52
N GLU A 218 14.79 6.81 -0.35
CA GLU A 218 15.01 6.34 -1.72
C GLU A 218 15.32 7.46 -2.72
N VAL A 219 15.14 8.73 -2.35
CA VAL A 219 15.57 9.87 -3.17
C VAL A 219 16.88 10.45 -2.65
N ARG A 220 17.58 11.21 -3.49
CA ARG A 220 18.80 11.91 -3.06
C ARG A 220 18.50 12.84 -1.89
N GLU A 221 19.43 12.95 -0.94
CA GLU A 221 19.31 13.71 0.29
C GLU A 221 18.84 15.16 0.06
N THR A 222 19.37 15.81 -0.97
CA THR A 222 18.97 17.19 -1.34
C THR A 222 17.48 17.33 -1.68
N LEU A 223 16.81 16.26 -2.13
CA LEU A 223 15.36 16.26 -2.35
C LEU A 223 14.60 16.00 -1.05
N GLY A 224 15.14 15.16 -0.16
CA GLY A 224 14.60 14.98 1.19
C GLY A 224 14.61 16.29 1.98
N VAL A 225 15.74 17.00 2.02
CA VAL A 225 15.86 18.33 2.65
C VAL A 225 14.88 19.34 2.03
N TYR A 226 14.79 19.40 0.70
CA TYR A 226 13.80 20.24 0.03
C TYR A 226 12.38 19.90 0.45
N THR A 227 12.07 18.62 0.60
CA THR A 227 10.73 18.18 1.03
C THR A 227 10.43 18.66 2.44
N VAL A 228 11.34 18.51 3.39
CA VAL A 228 11.18 19.05 4.76
C VAL A 228 10.88 20.55 4.71
N GLN A 229 11.67 21.32 3.97
CA GLN A 229 11.45 22.77 3.82
C GLN A 229 10.08 23.11 3.22
N GLN A 230 9.53 22.28 2.32
CA GLN A 230 8.19 22.51 1.76
C GLN A 230 7.08 22.16 2.76
N LEU A 231 7.28 21.17 3.61
CA LEU A 231 6.35 20.81 4.69
C LEU A 231 6.33 21.89 5.76
N GLU A 232 7.50 22.32 6.24
CA GLU A 232 7.64 23.40 7.24
C GLU A 232 7.04 24.74 6.76
N LYS A 233 7.21 25.10 5.49
CA LYS A 233 6.56 26.28 4.87
C LYS A 233 5.03 26.23 4.90
N ARG A 234 4.45 25.05 5.05
CA ARG A 234 3.00 24.84 5.21
C ARG A 234 2.57 24.83 6.68
N GLY A 235 3.50 25.01 7.62
CA GLY A 235 3.25 24.96 9.05
C GLY A 235 3.24 23.54 9.62
N ILE A 236 3.74 22.56 8.88
CA ILE A 236 3.84 21.17 9.35
C ILE A 236 5.10 21.07 10.22
N GLU A 237 4.93 20.57 11.45
CA GLU A 237 6.04 20.27 12.35
C GLU A 237 6.73 18.96 11.95
N VAL A 238 8.06 18.97 11.81
CA VAL A 238 8.82 17.79 11.38
C VAL A 238 9.84 17.41 12.45
N TYR A 239 9.64 16.25 13.08
CA TYR A 239 10.52 15.64 14.06
C TYR A 239 11.34 14.53 13.41
N LEU A 240 12.61 14.80 13.11
CA LEU A 240 13.58 13.83 12.60
C LEU A 240 14.40 13.23 13.75
N SER A 241 14.97 12.05 13.54
CA SER A 241 15.69 11.29 14.59
C SER A 241 14.87 11.09 15.87
N THR A 242 13.54 11.08 15.72
CA THR A 242 12.59 11.05 16.82
C THR A 242 11.58 9.93 16.62
N ALA A 243 11.40 9.09 17.64
CA ALA A 243 10.47 7.96 17.60
C ALA A 243 9.26 8.21 18.52
N ALA A 244 8.09 7.69 18.12
CA ALA A 244 6.94 7.62 19.02
C ALA A 244 7.17 6.55 20.09
N LYS A 245 6.97 6.88 21.36
CA LYS A 245 7.12 5.99 22.52
C LYS A 245 5.78 5.53 23.09
N SER A 246 4.75 6.37 23.03
CA SER A 246 3.40 6.06 23.51
C SER A 246 2.36 6.80 22.70
N PHE A 247 1.16 6.22 22.64
CA PHE A 247 -0.07 6.82 22.11
C PHE A 247 -1.28 6.38 22.94
N GLU A 248 -1.16 6.38 24.26
CA GLU A 248 -2.24 5.97 25.15
C GLU A 248 -3.26 7.09 25.34
N ASN A 249 -4.53 6.78 25.16
CA ASN A 249 -5.66 7.73 25.33
C ASN A 249 -5.54 9.01 24.48
N GLY A 250 -4.87 8.90 23.33
CA GLY A 250 -4.63 10.04 22.45
C GLY A 250 -3.50 10.96 22.90
N HIS A 251 -2.74 10.59 23.95
CA HIS A 251 -1.55 11.30 24.41
C HIS A 251 -0.30 10.72 23.75
N VAL A 252 0.38 11.53 22.95
CA VAL A 252 1.62 11.16 22.24
C VAL A 252 2.81 11.54 23.09
N VAL A 253 3.73 10.59 23.29
CA VAL A 253 5.05 10.81 23.90
C VAL A 253 6.11 10.46 22.87
N LEU A 254 7.01 11.38 22.59
CA LEU A 254 8.12 11.22 21.66
C LEU A 254 9.43 10.92 22.40
N SER A 255 10.43 10.41 21.65
CA SER A 255 11.72 10.00 22.22
C SER A 255 12.61 11.17 22.69
N ASP A 256 12.36 12.36 22.21
CA ASP A 256 13.05 13.60 22.61
C ASP A 256 12.41 14.28 23.82
N GLY A 257 11.32 13.72 24.38
CA GLY A 257 10.58 14.26 25.51
C GLY A 257 9.43 15.18 25.12
N THR A 258 9.19 15.41 23.83
CA THR A 258 8.00 16.16 23.35
C THR A 258 6.73 15.37 23.62
N GLU A 259 5.72 16.05 24.14
CA GLU A 259 4.41 15.46 24.45
C GLU A 259 3.28 16.35 23.92
N PHE A 260 2.22 15.76 23.43
CA PHE A 260 1.01 16.45 22.95
C PHE A 260 -0.16 15.50 22.79
N ASP A 261 -1.38 16.04 22.71
CA ASP A 261 -2.59 15.27 22.51
C ASP A 261 -3.07 15.33 21.06
N THR A 262 -3.56 14.21 20.56
CA THR A 262 -4.20 14.05 19.24
C THR A 262 -5.18 12.90 19.26
N ASP A 263 -6.29 13.03 18.55
CA ASP A 263 -7.20 11.91 18.25
C ASP A 263 -6.84 11.18 16.96
N THR A 264 -5.80 11.63 16.24
CA THR A 264 -5.45 11.11 14.93
C THR A 264 -3.96 10.81 14.83
N LEU A 265 -3.60 9.54 14.90
CA LEU A 265 -2.24 9.07 14.63
C LEU A 265 -2.25 8.10 13.45
N ILE A 266 -1.64 8.54 12.35
CA ILE A 266 -1.52 7.77 11.10
C ILE A 266 -0.18 7.04 11.11
N TRP A 267 -0.23 5.71 11.08
CA TRP A 267 0.95 4.86 11.16
C TRP A 267 1.39 4.36 9.78
N THR A 268 2.53 4.84 9.32
CA THR A 268 3.16 4.43 8.06
C THR A 268 4.59 3.91 8.25
N ALA A 269 5.02 3.71 9.51
CA ALA A 269 6.39 3.37 9.87
C ALA A 269 6.70 1.87 9.66
N GLY A 270 6.90 1.52 8.40
CA GLY A 270 7.42 0.24 8.00
C GLY A 270 6.38 -0.84 7.73
N VAL A 271 6.86 -1.88 7.05
CA VAL A 271 6.10 -3.07 6.70
C VAL A 271 6.87 -4.33 7.13
N LYS A 272 6.16 -5.43 7.31
CA LYS A 272 6.73 -6.77 7.51
C LYS A 272 6.07 -7.76 6.56
N ALA A 273 6.79 -8.83 6.23
CA ALA A 273 6.23 -9.93 5.45
C ALA A 273 4.94 -10.47 6.11
N ASN A 274 4.04 -11.02 5.30
CA ASN A 274 2.75 -11.52 5.80
C ASN A 274 2.98 -12.58 6.89
N PRO A 275 2.35 -12.47 8.08
CA PRO A 275 2.58 -13.36 9.21
C PRO A 275 2.33 -14.84 8.95
N VAL A 276 1.47 -15.18 7.99
CA VAL A 276 1.17 -16.59 7.63
C VAL A 276 2.44 -17.34 7.18
N LEU A 277 3.45 -16.63 6.67
CA LEU A 277 4.71 -17.22 6.25
C LEU A 277 5.50 -17.81 7.41
N ALA A 278 5.42 -17.22 8.60
CA ALA A 278 6.12 -17.70 9.79
C ALA A 278 5.66 -19.12 10.22
N GLY A 279 4.44 -19.50 9.86
CA GLY A 279 3.91 -20.84 10.10
C GLY A 279 4.05 -21.81 8.93
N SER A 280 4.76 -21.43 7.85
CA SER A 280 4.99 -22.30 6.69
C SER A 280 6.29 -23.08 6.82
N ASP A 281 6.42 -24.13 6.02
CA ASP A 281 7.63 -24.94 5.84
C ASP A 281 8.57 -24.39 4.74
N LEU A 282 8.33 -23.15 4.28
CA LEU A 282 9.18 -22.46 3.30
C LEU A 282 10.42 -21.82 3.98
N PRO A 283 11.57 -21.78 3.30
CA PRO A 283 12.76 -21.11 3.82
C PRO A 283 12.54 -19.59 3.94
N LEU A 284 12.82 -19.04 5.14
CA LEU A 284 12.62 -17.62 5.44
C LEU A 284 13.93 -16.95 5.86
N ASP A 285 14.12 -15.71 5.38
CA ASP A 285 15.20 -14.86 5.87
C ASP A 285 14.91 -14.30 7.29
N LYS A 286 15.90 -13.61 7.87
CA LYS A 286 15.79 -12.98 9.21
C LYS A 286 14.64 -11.96 9.33
N ARG A 287 14.07 -11.50 8.21
CA ARG A 287 12.94 -10.55 8.16
C ARG A 287 11.60 -11.25 7.91
N GLY A 288 11.58 -12.60 7.88
CA GLY A 288 10.40 -13.41 7.62
C GLY A 288 9.96 -13.41 6.16
N ARG A 289 10.84 -13.05 5.20
CA ARG A 289 10.57 -13.11 3.78
C ARG A 289 11.02 -14.46 3.22
N VAL A 290 10.30 -14.98 2.23
CA VAL A 290 10.64 -16.24 1.57
C VAL A 290 11.93 -16.09 0.79
N GLU A 291 12.92 -16.94 1.06
CA GLU A 291 14.19 -16.97 0.35
C GLU A 291 14.05 -17.54 -1.05
N ALA A 292 14.56 -16.83 -2.03
CA ALA A 292 14.46 -17.23 -3.42
C ALA A 292 15.74 -16.96 -4.21
N THR A 293 15.86 -17.65 -5.32
CA THR A 293 16.90 -17.42 -6.34
C THR A 293 16.62 -16.10 -7.09
N ALA A 294 17.61 -15.62 -7.82
CA ALA A 294 17.41 -14.48 -8.73
C ALA A 294 16.35 -14.74 -9.81
N ALA A 295 16.08 -16.00 -10.15
CA ALA A 295 15.00 -16.41 -11.06
C ALA A 295 13.61 -16.44 -10.39
N MET A 296 13.54 -16.14 -9.07
CA MET A 296 12.31 -16.09 -8.26
C MET A 296 11.72 -17.47 -7.91
N GLN A 297 12.48 -18.53 -8.06
CA GLN A 297 12.14 -19.85 -7.48
C GLN A 297 12.57 -19.87 -6.00
N VAL A 298 11.75 -20.46 -5.16
CA VAL A 298 12.07 -20.65 -3.73
C VAL A 298 13.24 -21.62 -3.58
N VAL A 299 14.18 -21.30 -2.71
CA VAL A 299 15.37 -22.12 -2.48
C VAL A 299 14.96 -23.52 -1.99
N GLY A 300 15.42 -24.56 -2.70
CA GLY A 300 15.08 -25.95 -2.40
C GLY A 300 13.72 -26.43 -2.95
N HIS A 301 12.88 -25.55 -3.50
CA HIS A 301 11.52 -25.87 -3.96
C HIS A 301 11.27 -25.34 -5.38
N PRO A 302 11.69 -26.03 -6.44
CA PRO A 302 11.63 -25.53 -7.81
C PRO A 302 10.20 -25.33 -8.35
N GLU A 303 9.18 -25.95 -7.74
CA GLU A 303 7.77 -25.78 -8.05
C GLU A 303 7.14 -24.55 -7.36
N VAL A 304 7.85 -23.94 -6.39
CA VAL A 304 7.37 -22.78 -5.64
C VAL A 304 8.09 -21.52 -6.10
N TRP A 305 7.30 -20.48 -6.33
CA TRP A 305 7.75 -19.19 -6.81
C TRP A 305 7.33 -18.09 -5.84
N THR A 306 8.14 -17.04 -5.74
CA THR A 306 7.80 -15.89 -4.91
C THR A 306 8.35 -14.62 -5.52
N ALA A 307 7.72 -13.48 -5.22
CA ALA A 307 8.19 -12.16 -5.64
C ALA A 307 7.55 -11.02 -4.80
N GLY A 308 8.06 -9.81 -4.94
CA GLY A 308 7.57 -8.61 -4.25
C GLY A 308 7.95 -8.57 -2.77
N ASP A 309 7.13 -7.89 -1.98
CA ASP A 309 7.47 -7.51 -0.61
C ASP A 309 7.63 -8.69 0.37
N ASN A 310 7.04 -9.84 0.05
CA ASN A 310 7.17 -11.07 0.85
C ASN A 310 8.40 -11.93 0.48
N ALA A 311 9.21 -11.51 -0.49
CA ALA A 311 10.29 -12.30 -1.05
C ALA A 311 11.67 -11.66 -0.82
N ALA A 312 12.67 -12.47 -0.54
CA ALA A 312 14.08 -12.10 -0.47
C ALA A 312 14.77 -12.46 -1.80
N ILE A 313 14.50 -11.67 -2.85
CA ILE A 313 15.11 -11.85 -4.17
C ILE A 313 16.47 -11.16 -4.20
N PRO A 314 17.58 -11.84 -4.60
CA PRO A 314 18.89 -11.21 -4.77
C PRO A 314 18.83 -10.00 -5.72
N ASP A 315 19.43 -8.89 -5.32
CA ASP A 315 19.54 -7.69 -6.17
C ASP A 315 20.82 -7.73 -6.99
N LEU A 316 20.74 -8.32 -8.16
CA LEU A 316 21.89 -8.47 -9.06
C LEU A 316 22.47 -7.13 -9.55
N SER A 317 21.76 -6.03 -9.39
CA SER A 317 22.29 -4.68 -9.74
C SER A 317 23.25 -4.13 -8.68
N ARG A 318 23.31 -4.77 -7.48
CA ARG A 318 24.12 -4.35 -6.34
C ARG A 318 25.11 -5.41 -5.87
N THR A 319 25.18 -6.56 -6.52
CA THR A 319 25.99 -7.73 -6.10
C THR A 319 27.49 -7.41 -5.98
N GLU A 320 28.01 -6.50 -6.82
CA GLU A 320 29.40 -6.06 -6.73
C GLU A 320 29.70 -5.27 -5.44
N GLN A 321 28.74 -4.55 -4.91
CA GLN A 321 28.86 -3.70 -3.71
C GLN A 321 28.45 -4.44 -2.44
N ASP A 322 27.42 -5.29 -2.53
CA ASP A 322 26.88 -6.08 -1.43
C ASP A 322 26.28 -7.39 -2.00
N PRO A 323 27.04 -8.50 -1.91
CA PRO A 323 26.58 -9.81 -2.40
C PRO A 323 25.33 -10.35 -1.68
N THR A 324 25.00 -9.79 -0.51
CA THR A 324 23.81 -10.17 0.27
C THR A 324 22.60 -9.27 0.01
N ALA A 325 22.75 -8.27 -0.85
CA ALA A 325 21.68 -7.32 -1.15
C ALA A 325 20.47 -8.03 -1.75
N THR A 326 19.29 -7.67 -1.25
CA THR A 326 18.02 -8.12 -1.78
C THR A 326 17.22 -6.95 -2.32
N CYS A 327 16.37 -7.21 -3.31
CA CYS A 327 15.48 -6.20 -3.88
C CYS A 327 14.63 -5.55 -2.78
N PRO A 328 14.53 -4.22 -2.76
CA PRO A 328 13.69 -3.51 -1.79
C PRO A 328 12.20 -3.78 -2.02
N PRO A 329 11.38 -3.81 -0.94
CA PRO A 329 9.94 -4.01 -1.04
C PRO A 329 9.27 -2.74 -1.60
N ASN A 330 9.06 -2.69 -2.91
CA ASN A 330 8.34 -1.61 -3.57
C ASN A 330 7.59 -2.08 -4.82
N ALA A 331 6.59 -1.30 -5.23
CA ALA A 331 5.76 -1.62 -6.40
C ALA A 331 6.55 -1.68 -7.72
N GLN A 332 7.65 -0.95 -7.83
CA GLN A 332 8.50 -0.94 -9.02
C GLN A 332 9.13 -2.32 -9.27
N HIS A 333 9.70 -2.93 -8.22
CA HIS A 333 10.22 -4.29 -8.28
C HIS A 333 9.09 -5.31 -8.44
N ALA A 334 8.02 -5.19 -7.63
CA ALA A 334 6.90 -6.14 -7.66
C ALA A 334 6.29 -6.34 -9.05
N VAL A 335 6.02 -5.25 -9.79
CA VAL A 335 5.44 -5.33 -11.16
C VAL A 335 6.40 -5.94 -12.17
N ARG A 336 7.70 -5.60 -12.10
CA ARG A 336 8.70 -6.14 -13.02
C ARG A 336 9.00 -7.60 -12.74
N GLN A 337 9.14 -7.96 -11.48
CA GLN A 337 9.28 -9.33 -11.03
C GLN A 337 8.09 -10.18 -11.49
N ALA A 338 6.85 -9.74 -11.28
CA ALA A 338 5.66 -10.45 -11.70
C ALA A 338 5.61 -10.67 -13.23
N THR A 339 6.04 -9.67 -14.00
CA THR A 339 6.10 -9.77 -15.46
C THR A 339 7.11 -10.83 -15.93
N LEU A 340 8.27 -10.91 -15.28
CA LEU A 340 9.26 -11.96 -15.57
C LEU A 340 8.83 -13.30 -15.01
N LEU A 341 8.26 -13.32 -13.81
CA LEU A 341 7.79 -14.53 -13.12
C LEU A 341 6.78 -15.30 -13.99
N SER A 342 5.79 -14.62 -14.57
CA SER A 342 4.84 -15.27 -15.48
C SER A 342 5.52 -15.92 -16.70
N LYS A 343 6.56 -15.28 -17.25
CA LYS A 343 7.36 -15.84 -18.36
C LYS A 343 8.21 -17.04 -17.91
N ASN A 344 8.81 -16.95 -16.73
CA ASN A 344 9.63 -18.01 -16.15
C ASN A 344 8.78 -19.26 -15.87
N ILE A 345 7.59 -19.11 -15.27
CA ILE A 345 6.66 -20.23 -15.04
C ILE A 345 6.31 -20.91 -16.36
N ILE A 346 5.89 -20.17 -17.39
CA ILE A 346 5.58 -20.74 -18.72
C ILE A 346 6.78 -21.45 -19.32
N LYS A 347 7.98 -20.88 -19.16
CA LYS A 347 9.20 -21.46 -19.73
C LYS A 347 9.54 -22.79 -19.06
N VAL A 348 9.42 -22.85 -17.73
CA VAL A 348 9.67 -24.08 -16.95
C VAL A 348 8.61 -25.14 -17.24
N LEU A 349 7.33 -24.78 -17.31
CA LEU A 349 6.25 -25.69 -17.70
C LEU A 349 6.49 -26.36 -19.07
N ARG A 350 7.23 -25.68 -19.95
CA ARG A 350 7.58 -26.16 -21.28
C ARG A 350 9.00 -26.76 -21.36
N GLY A 351 9.62 -27.10 -20.21
CA GLY A 351 10.93 -27.77 -20.15
C GLY A 351 12.14 -26.85 -20.32
N GLY A 352 11.95 -25.52 -20.32
CA GLY A 352 13.05 -24.56 -20.42
C GLY A 352 13.55 -24.07 -19.06
N GLN A 353 14.68 -23.34 -19.05
CA GLN A 353 15.27 -22.77 -17.84
C GLN A 353 14.77 -21.34 -17.57
N PRO A 354 14.47 -20.97 -16.33
CA PRO A 354 14.04 -19.63 -15.98
C PRO A 354 15.19 -18.62 -16.19
N LYS A 355 14.85 -17.33 -16.25
CA LYS A 355 15.81 -16.22 -16.34
C LYS A 355 15.90 -15.50 -15.02
N ASP A 356 17.09 -15.04 -14.68
CA ASP A 356 17.32 -14.20 -13.52
C ASP A 356 16.68 -12.81 -13.69
N TYR A 357 16.19 -12.29 -12.58
CA TYR A 357 15.69 -10.93 -12.47
C TYR A 357 16.86 -9.96 -12.32
N PHE A 358 16.91 -9.00 -13.20
CA PHE A 358 17.82 -7.88 -13.13
C PHE A 358 17.07 -6.57 -13.37
N HIS A 359 17.23 -5.62 -12.48
CA HIS A 359 16.67 -4.29 -12.66
C HIS A 359 17.51 -3.22 -11.97
N LYS A 360 18.02 -2.28 -12.75
CA LYS A 360 18.65 -1.08 -12.22
C LYS A 360 17.55 -0.08 -11.83
N ASN A 361 17.62 0.44 -10.61
CA ASN A 361 16.66 1.43 -10.12
C ASN A 361 16.62 2.65 -11.07
N LEU A 362 15.42 2.99 -11.54
CA LEU A 362 15.20 4.12 -12.45
C LEU A 362 14.94 5.44 -11.71
N GLY A 363 14.90 5.39 -10.38
CA GLY A 363 14.59 6.52 -9.52
C GLY A 363 13.25 6.42 -8.83
N ALA A 364 12.87 7.49 -8.16
CA ALA A 364 11.68 7.58 -7.35
C ALA A 364 11.00 8.95 -7.52
N VAL A 365 9.67 8.97 -7.35
CA VAL A 365 8.86 10.19 -7.45
C VAL A 365 7.89 10.25 -6.27
N ALA A 366 7.64 11.44 -5.73
CA ALA A 366 6.67 11.66 -4.66
C ALA A 366 5.82 12.91 -4.94
N SER A 367 4.51 12.80 -4.65
CA SER A 367 3.62 13.96 -4.53
C SER A 367 3.84 14.64 -3.17
N LEU A 368 3.83 15.96 -3.15
CA LEU A 368 3.86 16.77 -1.95
C LEU A 368 2.57 17.60 -1.82
N GLY A 369 1.46 17.02 -2.24
CA GLY A 369 0.17 17.70 -2.34
C GLY A 369 -0.01 18.42 -3.68
N LEU A 370 -1.03 19.26 -3.73
CA LEU A 370 -1.46 19.92 -4.98
C LEU A 370 -0.34 20.79 -5.57
N HIS A 371 0.01 20.52 -6.82
CA HIS A 371 1.01 21.25 -7.62
C HIS A 371 2.46 21.19 -7.09
N LYS A 372 2.75 20.31 -6.14
CA LYS A 372 4.10 20.15 -5.59
C LYS A 372 4.54 18.69 -5.63
N GLY A 373 5.80 18.46 -5.92
CA GLY A 373 6.39 17.12 -5.93
C GLY A 373 7.91 17.15 -5.96
N VAL A 374 8.49 15.97 -5.81
CA VAL A 374 9.91 15.71 -6.03
C VAL A 374 10.06 14.47 -6.91
N ALA A 375 11.02 14.49 -7.82
CA ALA A 375 11.37 13.33 -8.63
C ALA A 375 12.89 13.22 -8.72
N ASP A 376 13.37 12.04 -8.40
CA ASP A 376 14.75 11.63 -8.62
C ASP A 376 14.74 10.54 -9.68
N ALA A 377 14.86 10.91 -10.95
CA ALA A 377 14.73 9.99 -12.05
C ALA A 377 15.72 10.29 -13.17
N LEU A 378 16.29 9.25 -13.75
CA LEU A 378 17.24 9.37 -14.88
C LEU A 378 18.38 10.37 -14.61
N ASN A 379 18.90 10.40 -13.38
CA ASN A 379 19.90 11.34 -12.88
C ASN A 379 19.45 12.80 -12.80
N LEU A 380 18.18 13.11 -13.04
CA LEU A 380 17.61 14.44 -12.92
C LEU A 380 16.93 14.62 -11.54
N LYS A 381 17.14 15.80 -10.93
CA LYS A 381 16.47 16.24 -9.70
C LYS A 381 15.37 17.22 -10.09
N ILE A 382 14.13 16.78 -10.13
CA ILE A 382 13.00 17.63 -10.51
C ILE A 382 12.22 17.98 -9.22
N LYS A 383 11.76 19.24 -9.10
CA LYS A 383 11.06 19.78 -7.93
C LYS A 383 9.82 20.56 -8.36
N GLY A 384 8.86 20.71 -7.42
CA GLY A 384 7.67 21.54 -7.62
C GLY A 384 6.70 20.99 -8.65
N PHE A 385 6.06 21.88 -9.43
CA PHE A 385 5.02 21.53 -10.39
C PHE A 385 5.45 20.50 -11.47
N PRO A 386 6.64 20.61 -12.09
CA PRO A 386 7.08 19.60 -13.07
C PRO A 386 7.22 18.20 -12.45
N ALA A 387 7.67 18.08 -11.21
CA ALA A 387 7.76 16.79 -10.51
C ALA A 387 6.37 16.22 -10.18
N TRP A 388 5.44 17.07 -9.77
CA TRP A 388 4.05 16.70 -9.53
C TRP A 388 3.36 16.18 -10.81
N LEU A 389 3.54 16.87 -11.93
CA LEU A 389 3.01 16.43 -13.23
C LEU A 389 3.64 15.10 -13.67
N PHE A 390 4.96 14.95 -13.46
CA PHE A 390 5.69 13.72 -13.77
C PHE A 390 5.18 12.56 -12.91
N HIS A 391 4.96 12.76 -11.60
CA HIS A 391 4.37 11.77 -10.69
C HIS A 391 3.01 11.27 -11.24
N ARG A 392 2.09 12.18 -11.55
CA ARG A 392 0.77 11.85 -12.09
C ARG A 392 0.84 11.11 -13.43
N ALA A 393 1.64 11.60 -14.36
CA ALA A 393 1.82 10.98 -15.67
C ALA A 393 2.42 9.57 -15.56
N TYR A 394 3.45 9.40 -14.72
CA TYR A 394 4.07 8.11 -14.47
C TYR A 394 3.08 7.10 -13.89
N HIS A 395 2.37 7.45 -12.82
CA HIS A 395 1.43 6.55 -12.16
C HIS A 395 0.19 6.29 -13.01
N LEU A 396 -0.30 7.26 -13.76
CA LEU A 396 -1.38 7.05 -14.72
C LEU A 396 -0.96 6.05 -15.81
N LYS A 397 0.25 6.18 -16.36
CA LYS A 397 0.80 5.21 -17.33
C LYS A 397 0.92 3.81 -16.71
N ALA A 398 1.37 3.71 -15.46
CA ALA A 398 1.58 2.45 -14.75
C ALA A 398 0.30 1.78 -14.27
N MET A 399 -0.83 2.50 -14.18
CA MET A 399 -2.13 1.93 -13.82
C MET A 399 -2.50 0.76 -14.77
N PRO A 400 -2.90 -0.43 -14.26
CA PRO A 400 -2.96 -1.64 -15.07
C PRO A 400 -4.05 -1.68 -16.16
N THR A 401 -5.10 -0.84 -16.05
CA THR A 401 -6.22 -0.93 -17.02
C THR A 401 -6.58 0.42 -17.64
N TRP A 402 -6.90 0.44 -18.94
CA TRP A 402 -7.36 1.64 -19.66
C TRP A 402 -8.58 2.28 -19.01
N ASN A 403 -9.54 1.46 -18.57
CA ASN A 403 -10.75 1.97 -17.90
C ASN A 403 -10.41 2.81 -16.66
N ARG A 404 -9.44 2.38 -15.84
CA ARG A 404 -9.02 3.13 -14.65
C ARG A 404 -8.24 4.40 -15.03
N LYS A 405 -7.39 4.33 -16.02
CA LYS A 405 -6.64 5.51 -16.53
C LYS A 405 -7.59 6.63 -16.95
N ILE A 406 -8.59 6.30 -17.74
CA ILE A 406 -9.59 7.27 -18.24
C ILE A 406 -10.37 7.87 -17.08
N ARG A 407 -10.84 7.06 -16.13
CA ARG A 407 -11.61 7.54 -14.97
C ARG A 407 -10.80 8.49 -14.10
N ILE A 408 -9.55 8.14 -13.77
CA ILE A 408 -8.63 8.99 -13.00
C ILE A 408 -8.36 10.32 -13.72
N LEU A 409 -8.20 10.29 -15.05
CA LEU A 409 -8.07 11.51 -15.84
C LEU A 409 -9.30 12.41 -15.71
N PHE A 410 -10.51 11.83 -15.76
CA PHE A 410 -11.75 12.59 -15.57
C PHE A 410 -11.86 13.13 -14.14
N ASP A 411 -11.47 12.35 -13.10
CA ASP A 411 -11.48 12.84 -11.71
C ASP A 411 -10.58 14.08 -11.59
N TRP A 412 -9.38 14.05 -12.12
CA TRP A 412 -8.48 15.21 -12.10
C TRP A 412 -9.00 16.41 -12.89
N MET A 413 -9.62 16.17 -14.04
CA MET A 413 -10.20 17.22 -14.86
C MET A 413 -11.39 17.87 -14.14
N LEU A 414 -12.29 17.08 -13.58
CA LEU A 414 -13.45 17.58 -12.83
C LEU A 414 -13.01 18.31 -11.56
N GLY A 415 -12.05 17.76 -10.80
CA GLY A 415 -11.50 18.44 -9.62
C GLY A 415 -10.81 19.76 -9.92
N GLY A 416 -10.26 19.93 -11.15
CA GLY A 416 -9.72 21.21 -11.62
C GLY A 416 -10.78 22.23 -12.03
N LEU A 417 -11.94 21.75 -12.53
CA LEU A 417 -13.04 22.63 -13.00
C LEU A 417 -14.02 23.03 -11.89
N PHE A 418 -14.35 22.10 -10.98
CA PHE A 418 -15.46 22.24 -10.03
C PHE A 418 -15.04 22.33 -8.56
N ARG A 419 -13.77 22.51 -8.27
CA ARG A 419 -13.18 22.41 -6.92
C ARG A 419 -13.30 20.99 -6.33
N ARG A 420 -12.57 20.75 -5.25
CA ARG A 420 -12.54 19.47 -4.54
C ARG A 420 -13.81 19.32 -3.68
N GLU A 421 -14.51 18.20 -3.81
CA GLU A 421 -15.57 17.84 -2.86
C GLU A 421 -14.94 17.26 -1.59
N VAL A 422 -15.19 17.93 -0.46
CA VAL A 422 -14.72 17.52 0.86
C VAL A 422 -15.94 17.37 1.75
N ILE A 423 -16.44 16.14 1.87
CA ILE A 423 -17.60 15.81 2.68
C ILE A 423 -17.36 14.51 3.46
N SER A 424 -17.83 14.46 4.71
CA SER A 424 -17.98 13.21 5.44
C SER A 424 -19.19 12.45 4.93
N LEU A 425 -19.03 11.16 4.64
CA LEU A 425 -20.13 10.29 4.23
C LEU A 425 -20.86 9.63 5.42
N GLY A 426 -20.70 10.20 6.62
CA GLY A 426 -21.31 9.72 7.85
C GLY A 426 -20.60 8.50 8.48
N GLN A 427 -21.24 7.85 9.43
CA GLN A 427 -20.67 6.73 10.19
C GLN A 427 -20.68 5.44 9.36
N ILE A 428 -19.64 5.22 8.58
CA ILE A 428 -19.49 4.00 7.76
C ILE A 428 -19.16 2.78 8.63
N ASN A 429 -18.58 2.97 9.82
CA ASN A 429 -18.14 1.88 10.70
C ASN A 429 -19.28 1.07 11.30
N ASN A 430 -20.41 1.69 11.55
CA ASN A 430 -21.59 1.01 12.10
C ASN A 430 -22.91 1.56 11.52
N PRO A 431 -23.20 1.32 10.22
CA PRO A 431 -24.36 1.90 9.54
C PRO A 431 -25.70 1.41 10.11
N LYS A 432 -25.70 0.34 10.91
CA LYS A 432 -26.90 -0.20 11.56
C LYS A 432 -27.19 0.42 12.93
N GLU A 433 -26.28 1.19 13.50
CA GLU A 433 -26.41 1.74 14.85
C GLU A 433 -27.60 2.71 14.94
N GLU A 434 -27.76 3.56 13.95
CA GLU A 434 -28.87 4.49 13.91
C GLU A 434 -30.21 3.79 13.76
N PHE A 435 -30.29 2.76 12.92
CA PHE A 435 -31.48 1.91 12.82
C PHE A 435 -31.78 1.18 14.15
N ALA A 436 -30.76 0.66 14.82
CA ALA A 436 -30.89 0.02 16.11
C ALA A 436 -31.31 1.00 17.23
N ARG A 437 -30.85 2.27 17.16
CA ARG A 437 -31.24 3.32 18.11
C ARG A 437 -32.73 3.67 17.97
N VAL A 438 -33.20 3.86 16.72
CA VAL A 438 -34.60 4.16 16.45
C VAL A 438 -35.53 3.00 16.84
N SER A 439 -35.05 1.76 16.75
CA SER A 439 -35.85 0.58 17.15
C SER A 439 -36.00 0.40 18.66
N LYS A 440 -35.23 1.16 19.48
CA LYS A 440 -35.30 1.12 20.97
C LYS A 440 -36.06 2.29 21.57
N GLY A 441 -36.54 3.24 20.79
CA GLY A 441 -37.39 4.36 21.16
C GLY A 441 -38.80 4.15 20.63
#